data_54be4277fb6259e2cfe85edb16786439
#
_entry.id   54be4277fb6259e2cfe85edb16786439
#
_cell.length_a   1.000
_cell.length_b   1.000
_cell.length_c   1.000
_cell.angle_alpha   90.00
_cell.angle_beta   90.00
_cell.angle_gamma   90.00
#
_symmetry.space_group_name_H-M   'P 1'
#
loop_
_entity.id
_entity.type
_entity.pdbx_description
1 polymer ?
#
loop_
_entity_poly.entity_id
_entity_poly.type
_entity_poly.pdbx_seq_one_letter_code
_entity_poly.pdbx_strand_id
1 'polypeptide(L)'
;MHVCRPFILVVCALASIGATTMKAQAADVAAETPAPDAGQQLHAMLERYFEEWLQLNPLLATFIGDPRYNDRLPNSIGPEHRAQVRAMNERYLAEARAIDVAKLSPADRISHEIFVYERERMRAAERFPDHLLPVSQTGGLTTLMPALGSGTNAQPFATTRDYENWLQRLDGLVTWLDQAIVNMREGIAKGVVQPRPVMEKVLPQLGAMLVAKAEDSTFYAPVRTFPEAVSLADRERLTKAYTRAIEGDVVPAYRRLRDFVRDEYLPKTRSTVAWSALPDGEAWYAHYVQEHTTTDMTAAEIHQLGLSEVARILGEMDRVRQQVGFDGALEAFFTHLEVRAARVPPPAARGRRSRRRGRGRAHAGAGVRPAARQTRAGRRAP
;
A
#
# COMPACT_ATOMS: atom_id res chain seq x y z
N MET A 1 -12.61 3.14 -7.26
CA MET A 1 -11.36 2.41 -7.58
C MET A 1 -10.25 3.04 -6.74
N HIS A 2 -10.11 2.62 -5.48
CA HIS A 2 -8.89 2.93 -4.74
C HIS A 2 -7.81 1.99 -5.25
N VAL A 3 -7.17 2.40 -6.33
CA VAL A 3 -5.91 1.78 -6.75
C VAL A 3 -4.90 2.17 -5.68
N CYS A 4 -4.27 1.16 -5.06
CA CYS A 4 -3.09 1.35 -4.22
C CYS A 4 -2.14 2.30 -4.94
N ARG A 5 -2.02 3.53 -4.45
CA ARG A 5 -1.04 4.48 -4.98
C ARG A 5 0.34 3.87 -4.77
N PRO A 6 1.19 3.79 -5.77
CA PRO A 6 2.59 3.59 -5.51
C PRO A 6 3.15 4.87 -4.90
N PHE A 7 3.28 4.88 -3.57
CA PHE A 7 4.07 5.89 -2.88
C PHE A 7 5.52 5.73 -3.36
N ILE A 8 6.01 6.71 -4.10
CA ILE A 8 7.43 6.83 -4.37
C ILE A 8 8.07 7.27 -3.06
N LEU A 9 8.65 6.31 -2.34
CA LEU A 9 9.47 6.53 -1.16
C LEU A 9 10.76 7.21 -1.60
N VAL A 10 10.89 8.51 -1.32
CA VAL A 10 12.20 9.16 -1.27
C VAL A 10 12.87 8.70 0.02
N VAL A 11 13.68 7.65 -0.08
CA VAL A 11 14.53 7.19 1.02
C VAL A 11 15.73 8.14 1.10
N CYS A 12 15.73 9.04 2.09
CA CYS A 12 16.93 9.78 2.47
C CYS A 12 17.92 8.82 3.14
N ALA A 13 19.01 8.51 2.45
CA ALA A 13 20.13 7.76 3.02
C ALA A 13 20.88 8.62 4.04
N LEU A 14 20.76 8.29 5.33
CA LEU A 14 21.56 8.88 6.40
C LEU A 14 22.98 8.29 6.38
N ALA A 15 23.96 9.10 6.06
CA ALA A 15 25.37 8.79 6.24
C ALA A 15 25.81 9.13 7.68
N SER A 16 26.14 8.12 8.45
CA SER A 16 26.73 8.23 9.78
C SER A 16 28.19 8.69 9.71
N ILE A 17 28.49 9.86 10.25
CA ILE A 17 29.88 10.34 10.47
C ILE A 17 30.18 10.23 11.96
N GLY A 18 31.29 9.56 12.26
CA GLY A 18 31.74 9.23 13.59
C GLY A 18 32.16 10.41 14.45
N ALA A 19 31.90 10.30 15.74
CA ALA A 19 32.30 11.25 16.77
C ALA A 19 33.76 11.02 17.22
N THR A 20 34.56 12.04 17.15
CA THR A 20 35.87 12.13 17.84
C THR A 20 35.71 13.01 19.06
N THR A 21 35.98 12.44 20.22
CA THR A 21 35.93 13.13 21.53
C THR A 21 37.14 14.01 21.73
N MET A 22 36.92 15.30 21.92
CA MET A 22 37.86 16.21 22.59
C MET A 22 37.18 16.80 23.84
N LYS A 23 37.79 16.55 25.01
CA LYS A 23 37.46 17.23 26.26
C LYS A 23 38.02 18.65 26.21
N ALA A 24 37.17 19.62 26.40
CA ALA A 24 37.58 20.99 26.77
C ALA A 24 36.58 21.57 27.77
N GLN A 25 37.11 22.36 28.63
CA GLN A 25 36.66 22.88 29.90
C GLN A 25 35.41 23.76 29.85
N ALA A 26 34.58 23.64 30.87
CA ALA A 26 33.34 24.39 31.04
C ALA A 26 33.58 25.89 31.22
N ALA A 27 32.91 26.68 30.40
CA ALA A 27 32.44 28.01 30.74
C ALA A 27 30.94 28.01 30.44
N ASP A 28 30.17 28.24 31.49
CA ASP A 28 28.71 28.26 31.48
C ASP A 28 28.23 29.51 30.70
N VAL A 29 28.15 29.42 29.40
CA VAL A 29 27.37 30.31 28.56
C VAL A 29 26.24 29.42 28.03
N ALA A 30 25.03 29.68 28.46
CA ALA A 30 23.83 29.12 27.86
C ALA A 30 23.88 29.49 26.37
N ALA A 31 24.47 28.61 25.55
CA ALA A 31 24.48 28.73 24.11
C ALA A 31 23.02 28.58 23.66
N GLU A 32 22.40 29.70 23.31
CA GLU A 32 21.17 29.67 22.55
C GLU A 32 21.44 28.76 21.35
N THR A 33 20.76 27.60 21.30
CA THR A 33 20.82 26.72 20.15
C THR A 33 20.36 27.56 18.95
N PRO A 34 21.19 27.78 17.91
CA PRO A 34 20.77 28.56 16.77
C PRO A 34 19.48 27.98 16.21
N ALA A 35 18.55 28.87 15.87
CA ALA A 35 17.27 28.43 15.26
C ALA A 35 17.60 27.56 14.05
N PRO A 36 16.89 26.41 13.89
CA PRO A 36 17.16 25.48 12.80
C PRO A 36 17.03 26.19 11.45
N ASP A 37 17.93 25.89 10.52
CA ASP A 37 17.83 26.42 9.16
C ASP A 37 16.57 25.89 8.44
N ALA A 38 16.22 26.49 7.30
CA ALA A 38 15.00 26.12 6.56
C ALA A 38 14.98 24.64 6.14
N GLY A 39 16.13 24.06 5.78
CA GLY A 39 16.25 22.65 5.44
C GLY A 39 15.99 21.74 6.63
N GLN A 40 16.59 22.07 7.79
CA GLN A 40 16.34 21.34 9.03
C GLN A 40 14.88 21.44 9.49
N GLN A 41 14.24 22.61 9.33
CA GLN A 41 12.83 22.80 9.61
C GLN A 41 11.95 21.88 8.72
N LEU A 42 12.25 21.85 7.42
CA LEU A 42 11.54 20.99 6.47
C LEU A 42 11.68 19.51 6.83
N HIS A 43 12.90 19.04 7.06
CA HIS A 43 13.15 17.63 7.37
C HIS A 43 12.45 17.21 8.67
N ALA A 44 12.57 18.01 9.72
CA ALA A 44 11.90 17.74 10.99
C ALA A 44 10.37 17.73 10.86
N MET A 45 9.81 18.62 10.05
CA MET A 45 8.37 18.63 9.74
C MET A 45 7.96 17.36 8.99
N LEU A 46 8.71 16.96 7.95
CA LEU A 46 8.41 15.75 7.15
C LEU A 46 8.48 14.48 7.98
N GLU A 47 9.46 14.37 8.91
CA GLU A 47 9.56 13.24 9.84
C GLU A 47 8.34 13.16 10.77
N ARG A 48 7.94 14.28 11.39
CA ARG A 48 6.74 14.32 12.24
C ARG A 48 5.47 13.99 11.46
N TYR A 49 5.34 14.53 10.24
CA TYR A 49 4.24 14.21 9.36
C TYR A 49 4.18 12.71 9.06
N PHE A 50 5.31 12.09 8.71
CA PHE A 50 5.38 10.68 8.36
C PHE A 50 5.00 9.79 9.56
N GLU A 51 5.50 10.10 10.75
CA GLU A 51 5.14 9.36 11.97
C GLU A 51 3.64 9.45 12.29
N GLU A 52 3.04 10.63 12.20
CA GLU A 52 1.61 10.80 12.42
C GLU A 52 0.77 10.15 11.32
N TRP A 53 1.24 10.23 10.07
CA TRP A 53 0.60 9.55 8.95
C TRP A 53 0.56 8.03 9.13
N LEU A 54 1.62 7.41 9.64
CA LEU A 54 1.65 5.98 9.94
C LEU A 54 0.66 5.60 11.05
N GLN A 55 0.47 6.46 12.05
CA GLN A 55 -0.52 6.22 13.11
C GLN A 55 -1.96 6.22 12.57
N LEU A 56 -2.27 7.12 11.66
CA LEU A 56 -3.58 7.18 10.99
C LEU A 56 -3.73 6.11 9.90
N ASN A 57 -2.64 5.55 9.39
CA ASN A 57 -2.62 4.57 8.31
C ASN A 57 -1.80 3.30 8.68
N PRO A 58 -2.21 2.54 9.70
CA PRO A 58 -1.44 1.41 10.23
C PRO A 58 -1.17 0.29 9.22
N LEU A 59 -2.04 0.12 8.23
CA LEU A 59 -1.80 -0.85 7.15
C LEU A 59 -0.60 -0.45 6.28
N LEU A 60 -0.39 0.87 6.04
CA LEU A 60 0.80 1.34 5.36
C LEU A 60 2.07 1.00 6.16
N ALA A 61 2.06 1.22 7.48
CA ALA A 61 3.16 0.83 8.35
C ALA A 61 3.49 -0.67 8.20
N THR A 62 2.48 -1.54 8.22
CA THR A 62 2.66 -2.98 7.98
C THR A 62 3.30 -3.26 6.60
N PHE A 63 2.83 -2.60 5.52
CA PHE A 63 3.36 -2.81 4.17
C PHE A 63 4.82 -2.38 3.99
N ILE A 64 5.27 -1.36 4.73
CA ILE A 64 6.68 -0.93 4.73
C ILE A 64 7.55 -1.68 5.76
N GLY A 65 6.95 -2.63 6.50
CA GLY A 65 7.67 -3.45 7.48
C GLY A 65 7.80 -2.84 8.87
N ASP A 66 7.06 -1.79 9.20
CA ASP A 66 7.01 -1.20 10.54
C ASP A 66 5.95 -1.91 11.39
N PRO A 67 6.35 -2.66 12.44
CA PRO A 67 5.41 -3.47 13.23
C PRO A 67 4.65 -2.69 14.31
N ARG A 68 4.99 -1.42 14.55
CA ARG A 68 4.49 -0.63 15.70
C ARG A 68 2.97 -0.52 15.77
N TYR A 69 2.28 -0.65 14.64
CA TYR A 69 0.84 -0.43 14.51
C TYR A 69 0.11 -1.66 13.95
N ASN A 70 0.72 -2.86 14.04
CA ASN A 70 0.12 -4.09 13.52
C ASN A 70 -1.16 -4.54 14.25
N ASP A 71 -1.44 -3.95 15.40
CA ASP A 71 -2.64 -4.15 16.20
C ASP A 71 -3.82 -3.24 15.81
N ARG A 72 -3.63 -2.28 14.90
CA ARG A 72 -4.60 -1.23 14.62
C ARG A 72 -5.22 -1.35 13.24
N LEU A 73 -6.52 -1.13 13.18
CA LEU A 73 -7.29 -0.90 11.95
C LEU A 73 -8.35 0.17 12.24
N PRO A 74 -8.06 1.45 12.00
CA PRO A 74 -9.00 2.53 12.26
C PRO A 74 -10.18 2.47 11.30
N ASN A 75 -11.32 3.04 11.73
CA ASN A 75 -12.48 3.25 10.88
C ASN A 75 -12.21 4.40 9.88
N SER A 76 -11.40 4.12 8.86
CA SER A 76 -10.87 5.12 7.92
C SER A 76 -11.93 5.88 7.11
N ILE A 77 -13.15 5.35 7.02
CA ILE A 77 -14.30 5.99 6.35
C ILE A 77 -15.27 6.67 7.32
N GLY A 78 -15.02 6.53 8.62
CA GLY A 78 -15.81 7.17 9.66
C GLY A 78 -15.53 8.67 9.78
N PRO A 79 -16.48 9.44 10.30
CA PRO A 79 -16.38 10.91 10.37
C PRO A 79 -15.22 11.39 11.24
N GLU A 80 -14.95 10.69 12.33
CA GLU A 80 -13.90 11.05 13.29
C GLU A 80 -12.50 10.91 12.68
N HIS A 81 -12.20 9.75 12.08
CA HIS A 81 -10.91 9.53 11.42
C HIS A 81 -10.68 10.52 10.26
N ARG A 82 -11.73 10.77 9.47
CA ARG A 82 -11.66 11.76 8.39
C ARG A 82 -11.38 13.17 8.91
N ALA A 83 -11.96 13.55 10.04
CA ALA A 83 -11.67 14.83 10.68
C ALA A 83 -10.21 14.91 11.18
N GLN A 84 -9.67 13.83 11.74
CA GLN A 84 -8.26 13.75 12.16
C GLN A 84 -7.31 13.91 10.96
N VAL A 85 -7.57 13.19 9.84
CA VAL A 85 -6.77 13.29 8.62
C VAL A 85 -6.82 14.72 8.06
N ARG A 86 -8.00 15.36 8.05
CA ARG A 86 -8.16 16.75 7.62
C ARG A 86 -7.35 17.71 8.48
N ALA A 87 -7.50 17.63 9.79
CA ALA A 87 -6.80 18.51 10.73
C ALA A 87 -5.26 18.35 10.60
N MET A 88 -4.79 17.12 10.44
CA MET A 88 -3.38 16.84 10.16
C MET A 88 -2.93 17.49 8.84
N ASN A 89 -3.70 17.31 7.77
CA ASN A 89 -3.38 17.86 6.46
C ASN A 89 -3.30 19.40 6.47
N GLU A 90 -4.27 20.07 7.10
CA GLU A 90 -4.30 21.52 7.23
C GLU A 90 -3.12 22.06 8.05
N ARG A 91 -2.80 21.41 9.17
CA ARG A 91 -1.70 21.81 10.04
C ARG A 91 -0.36 21.72 9.31
N TYR A 92 -0.05 20.60 8.68
CA TYR A 92 1.22 20.42 7.98
C TYR A 92 1.32 21.23 6.68
N LEU A 93 0.19 21.50 6.00
CA LEU A 93 0.18 22.44 4.88
C LEU A 93 0.55 23.86 5.33
N ALA A 94 -0.02 24.31 6.44
CA ALA A 94 0.30 25.63 7.01
C ALA A 94 1.76 25.70 7.45
N GLU A 95 2.28 24.66 8.10
CA GLU A 95 3.69 24.61 8.54
C GLU A 95 4.64 24.61 7.35
N ALA A 96 4.36 23.82 6.30
CA ALA A 96 5.16 23.80 5.08
C ALA A 96 5.21 25.19 4.40
N ARG A 97 4.07 25.86 4.30
CA ARG A 97 3.99 27.21 3.70
C ARG A 97 4.74 28.30 4.49
N ALA A 98 4.99 28.08 5.77
CA ALA A 98 5.76 28.99 6.60
C ALA A 98 7.28 28.86 6.41
N ILE A 99 7.75 27.80 5.74
CA ILE A 99 9.17 27.59 5.46
C ILE A 99 9.63 28.54 4.35
N ASP A 100 10.75 29.23 4.57
CA ASP A 100 11.37 30.13 3.57
C ASP A 100 12.02 29.30 2.44
N VAL A 101 11.29 29.14 1.35
CA VAL A 101 11.69 28.37 0.16
C VAL A 101 12.98 28.88 -0.46
N ALA A 102 13.28 30.21 -0.35
CA ALA A 102 14.49 30.80 -0.92
C ALA A 102 15.78 30.29 -0.23
N LYS A 103 15.65 29.83 1.01
CA LYS A 103 16.76 29.28 1.82
C LYS A 103 16.92 27.75 1.69
N LEU A 104 16.03 27.08 0.96
CA LEU A 104 16.11 25.64 0.74
C LEU A 104 17.16 25.29 -0.31
N SER A 105 17.81 24.14 -0.13
CA SER A 105 18.62 23.52 -1.19
C SER A 105 17.74 23.16 -2.41
N PRO A 106 18.31 22.99 -3.62
CA PRO A 106 17.52 22.57 -4.78
C PRO A 106 16.75 21.26 -4.55
N ALA A 107 17.31 20.28 -3.83
CA ALA A 107 16.67 19.03 -3.51
C ALA A 107 15.51 19.21 -2.50
N ASP A 108 15.74 20.02 -1.46
CA ASP A 108 14.72 20.30 -0.45
C ASP A 108 13.57 21.11 -1.03
N ARG A 109 13.85 22.00 -1.98
CA ARG A 109 12.81 22.75 -2.69
C ARG A 109 11.86 21.83 -3.43
N ILE A 110 12.39 20.83 -4.14
CA ILE A 110 11.54 19.81 -4.81
C ILE A 110 10.70 19.05 -3.79
N SER A 111 11.31 18.62 -2.67
CA SER A 111 10.58 17.92 -1.61
C SER A 111 9.46 18.76 -1.00
N HIS A 112 9.73 20.04 -0.77
CA HIS A 112 8.76 21.00 -0.27
C HIS A 112 7.61 21.23 -1.28
N GLU A 113 7.91 21.44 -2.56
CA GLU A 113 6.93 21.66 -3.62
C GLU A 113 6.01 20.43 -3.77
N ILE A 114 6.57 19.23 -3.80
CA ILE A 114 5.77 17.98 -3.84
C ILE A 114 4.89 17.87 -2.61
N PHE A 115 5.41 18.13 -1.42
CA PHE A 115 4.65 18.05 -0.17
C PHE A 115 3.48 19.03 -0.16
N VAL A 116 3.72 20.30 -0.50
CA VAL A 116 2.66 21.32 -0.57
C VAL A 116 1.60 20.94 -1.61
N TYR A 117 2.05 20.56 -2.82
CA TYR A 117 1.14 20.09 -3.87
C TYR A 117 0.22 18.95 -3.41
N GLU A 118 0.80 17.91 -2.79
CA GLU A 118 0.03 16.77 -2.29
C GLU A 118 -0.99 17.18 -1.18
N ARG A 119 -0.59 18.09 -0.28
CA ARG A 119 -1.50 18.57 0.78
C ARG A 119 -2.63 19.40 0.22
N GLU A 120 -2.36 20.27 -0.76
CA GLU A 120 -3.36 21.04 -1.47
C GLU A 120 -4.35 20.16 -2.25
N ARG A 121 -3.84 19.11 -2.90
CA ARG A 121 -4.66 18.11 -3.60
C ARG A 121 -5.59 17.38 -2.63
N MET A 122 -5.08 16.94 -1.48
CA MET A 122 -5.90 16.32 -0.44
C MET A 122 -7.01 17.27 0.04
N ARG A 123 -6.68 18.54 0.29
CA ARG A 123 -7.68 19.55 0.69
C ARG A 123 -8.73 19.76 -0.41
N ALA A 124 -8.32 19.82 -1.67
CA ALA A 124 -9.26 19.98 -2.79
C ALA A 124 -10.18 18.75 -2.95
N ALA A 125 -9.71 17.55 -2.60
CA ALA A 125 -10.48 16.30 -2.66
C ALA A 125 -11.62 16.25 -1.61
N GLU A 126 -11.52 16.98 -0.50
CA GLU A 126 -12.49 16.91 0.61
C GLU A 126 -13.94 17.30 0.22
N ARG A 127 -14.10 18.09 -0.85
CA ARG A 127 -15.42 18.42 -1.40
C ARG A 127 -16.15 17.21 -1.99
N PHE A 128 -15.44 16.15 -2.32
CA PHE A 128 -16.01 14.97 -2.96
C PHE A 128 -16.25 13.86 -1.93
N PRO A 129 -17.49 13.33 -1.87
CA PRO A 129 -17.88 12.38 -0.84
C PRO A 129 -17.49 10.93 -1.22
N ASP A 130 -16.22 10.66 -1.45
CA ASP A 130 -15.67 9.33 -1.81
C ASP A 130 -15.96 8.27 -0.74
N HIS A 131 -16.03 8.67 0.53
CA HIS A 131 -16.38 7.81 1.66
C HIS A 131 -17.78 7.20 1.55
N LEU A 132 -18.65 7.71 0.68
CA LEU A 132 -19.97 7.15 0.40
C LEU A 132 -19.92 5.98 -0.60
N LEU A 133 -18.76 5.74 -1.23
CA LEU A 133 -18.48 4.67 -2.18
C LEU A 133 -17.41 3.68 -1.67
N PRO A 134 -17.47 3.21 -0.39
CA PRO A 134 -16.36 2.51 0.26
C PRO A 134 -16.10 1.10 -0.29
N VAL A 135 -17.05 0.51 -1.00
CA VAL A 135 -17.01 -0.87 -1.48
C VAL A 135 -16.95 -0.92 -3.00
N SER A 136 -15.96 -1.63 -3.53
CA SER A 136 -15.81 -1.92 -4.95
C SER A 136 -15.26 -3.33 -5.19
N GLN A 137 -15.37 -3.82 -6.42
CA GLN A 137 -14.95 -5.18 -6.80
C GLN A 137 -13.43 -5.38 -6.83
N THR A 138 -12.65 -4.30 -6.94
CA THR A 138 -11.20 -4.35 -7.19
C THR A 138 -10.36 -3.80 -6.05
N GLY A 139 -10.98 -3.30 -4.97
CA GLY A 139 -10.25 -2.67 -3.89
C GLY A 139 -11.08 -2.42 -2.63
N GLY A 140 -10.42 -1.89 -1.61
CA GLY A 140 -11.00 -1.62 -0.30
C GLY A 140 -10.75 -2.73 0.72
N LEU A 141 -11.18 -2.52 1.96
CA LEU A 141 -10.92 -3.47 3.04
C LEU A 141 -11.65 -4.80 2.88
N THR A 142 -12.75 -4.83 2.14
CA THR A 142 -13.50 -6.08 1.85
C THR A 142 -12.68 -7.12 1.09
N THR A 143 -11.68 -6.70 0.32
CA THR A 143 -10.78 -7.58 -0.44
C THR A 143 -9.37 -7.64 0.18
N LEU A 144 -8.89 -6.53 0.73
CA LEU A 144 -7.54 -6.45 1.31
C LEU A 144 -7.42 -7.26 2.60
N MET A 145 -8.40 -7.20 3.49
CA MET A 145 -8.32 -7.90 4.78
C MET A 145 -8.32 -9.44 4.63
N PRO A 146 -9.15 -10.06 3.77
CA PRO A 146 -8.98 -11.48 3.47
C PRO A 146 -7.60 -11.84 2.90
N ALA A 147 -7.04 -11.01 2.04
CA ALA A 147 -5.70 -11.23 1.49
C ALA A 147 -4.61 -11.16 2.57
N LEU A 148 -4.66 -10.19 3.49
CA LEU A 148 -3.75 -10.11 4.64
C LEU A 148 -3.94 -11.29 5.61
N GLY A 149 -5.20 -11.66 5.87
CA GLY A 149 -5.56 -12.78 6.75
C GLY A 149 -5.22 -14.16 6.21
N SER A 150 -4.81 -14.29 4.93
CA SER A 150 -4.36 -15.56 4.36
C SER A 150 -3.04 -16.07 4.95
N GLY A 151 -2.27 -15.24 5.65
CA GLY A 151 -0.96 -15.57 6.20
C GLY A 151 0.19 -15.58 5.18
N THR A 152 -0.08 -15.19 3.93
CA THR A 152 0.92 -15.19 2.83
C THR A 152 1.25 -13.80 2.31
N ASN A 153 0.87 -12.75 3.05
CA ASN A 153 1.02 -11.35 2.67
C ASN A 153 1.82 -10.58 3.73
N ALA A 154 1.78 -9.23 3.69
CA ALA A 154 2.55 -8.34 4.54
C ALA A 154 2.25 -8.46 6.05
N GLN A 155 1.05 -8.96 6.44
CA GLN A 155 0.72 -9.18 7.85
C GLN A 155 1.58 -10.33 8.42
N PRO A 156 2.39 -10.08 9.47
CA PRO A 156 3.20 -11.13 10.09
C PRO A 156 2.35 -12.07 10.95
N PHE A 157 2.78 -13.36 11.00
CA PHE A 157 2.24 -14.41 11.88
C PHE A 157 3.40 -15.29 12.39
N ALA A 158 4.44 -14.67 12.93
CA ALA A 158 5.64 -15.35 13.40
C ALA A 158 5.66 -15.57 14.93
N THR A 159 5.01 -14.72 15.69
CA THR A 159 4.99 -14.70 17.15
C THR A 159 3.55 -14.70 17.67
N THR A 160 3.34 -15.14 18.93
CA THR A 160 2.03 -15.06 19.62
C THR A 160 1.42 -13.64 19.51
N ARG A 161 2.25 -12.60 19.63
CA ARG A 161 1.83 -11.20 19.53
C ARG A 161 1.27 -10.86 18.13
N ASP A 162 1.82 -11.42 17.07
CA ASP A 162 1.32 -11.15 15.72
C ASP A 162 -0.12 -11.66 15.54
N TYR A 163 -0.43 -12.83 16.11
CA TYR A 163 -1.78 -13.38 16.09
C TYR A 163 -2.75 -12.55 16.92
N GLU A 164 -2.32 -12.04 18.07
CA GLU A 164 -3.12 -11.15 18.91
C GLU A 164 -3.39 -9.80 18.24
N ASN A 165 -2.37 -9.22 17.60
CA ASN A 165 -2.50 -8.00 16.81
C ASN A 165 -3.52 -8.17 15.68
N TRP A 166 -3.52 -9.34 15.02
CA TRP A 166 -4.48 -9.61 13.96
C TRP A 166 -5.92 -9.69 14.47
N LEU A 167 -6.15 -10.31 15.62
CA LEU A 167 -7.48 -10.33 16.26
C LEU A 167 -8.02 -8.91 16.49
N GLN A 168 -7.18 -7.99 16.99
CA GLN A 168 -7.58 -6.58 17.15
C GLN A 168 -7.91 -5.91 15.81
N ARG A 169 -7.20 -6.26 14.73
CA ARG A 169 -7.56 -5.79 13.38
C ARG A 169 -8.89 -6.33 12.88
N LEU A 170 -9.27 -7.54 13.27
CA LEU A 170 -10.59 -8.10 12.91
C LEU A 170 -11.72 -7.31 13.58
N ASP A 171 -11.54 -6.83 14.82
CA ASP A 171 -12.51 -5.95 15.49
C ASP A 171 -12.66 -4.62 14.74
N GLY A 172 -11.54 -4.05 14.29
CA GLY A 172 -11.52 -2.86 13.42
C GLY A 172 -12.22 -3.10 12.08
N LEU A 173 -12.06 -4.29 11.49
CA LEU A 173 -12.73 -4.67 10.24
C LEU A 173 -14.24 -4.71 10.42
N VAL A 174 -14.74 -5.30 11.50
CA VAL A 174 -16.18 -5.35 11.81
C VAL A 174 -16.75 -3.93 11.90
N THR A 175 -16.08 -3.07 12.64
CA THR A 175 -16.45 -1.65 12.77
C THR A 175 -16.49 -0.95 11.41
N TRP A 176 -15.49 -1.18 10.56
CA TRP A 176 -15.42 -0.59 9.23
C TRP A 176 -16.54 -1.11 8.30
N LEU A 177 -16.86 -2.42 8.35
CA LEU A 177 -17.94 -3.01 7.55
C LEU A 177 -19.30 -2.42 7.92
N ASP A 178 -19.56 -2.22 9.21
CA ASP A 178 -20.80 -1.59 9.68
C ASP A 178 -20.86 -0.10 9.28
N GLN A 179 -19.74 0.63 9.37
CA GLN A 179 -19.66 2.00 8.87
C GLN A 179 -19.87 2.09 7.35
N ALA A 180 -19.39 1.11 6.59
CA ALA A 180 -19.63 1.09 5.15
C ALA A 180 -21.12 1.04 4.81
N ILE A 181 -21.92 0.28 5.55
CA ILE A 181 -23.38 0.25 5.40
C ILE A 181 -23.99 1.65 5.66
N VAL A 182 -23.55 2.31 6.74
CA VAL A 182 -24.05 3.66 7.10
C VAL A 182 -23.74 4.65 5.97
N ASN A 183 -22.48 4.67 5.52
CA ASN A 183 -22.04 5.58 4.46
C ASN A 183 -22.76 5.32 3.13
N MET A 184 -22.92 4.05 2.75
CA MET A 184 -23.61 3.69 1.52
C MET A 184 -25.10 4.02 1.57
N ARG A 185 -25.77 3.96 2.73
CA ARG A 185 -27.15 4.46 2.91
C ARG A 185 -27.24 5.96 2.72
N GLU A 186 -26.28 6.71 3.27
CA GLU A 186 -26.16 8.13 3.02
C GLU A 186 -25.94 8.42 1.52
N GLY A 187 -25.08 7.58 0.87
CA GLY A 187 -24.86 7.64 -0.56
C GLY A 187 -26.15 7.46 -1.39
N ILE A 188 -27.00 6.50 -1.01
CA ILE A 188 -28.34 6.32 -1.64
C ILE A 188 -29.15 7.61 -1.51
N ALA A 189 -29.21 8.20 -0.32
CA ALA A 189 -29.99 9.42 -0.08
C ALA A 189 -29.47 10.64 -0.88
N LYS A 190 -28.15 10.69 -1.15
CA LYS A 190 -27.50 11.78 -1.89
C LYS A 190 -27.30 11.50 -3.40
N GLY A 191 -27.72 10.33 -3.90
CA GLY A 191 -27.49 9.94 -5.29
C GLY A 191 -26.03 9.58 -5.62
N VAL A 192 -25.18 9.41 -4.59
CA VAL A 192 -23.78 9.01 -4.73
C VAL A 192 -23.69 7.50 -4.57
N VAL A 193 -23.91 6.77 -5.65
CA VAL A 193 -23.98 5.31 -5.64
C VAL A 193 -23.09 4.68 -6.70
N GLN A 194 -22.64 3.46 -6.45
CA GLN A 194 -21.86 2.66 -7.39
C GLN A 194 -22.69 2.29 -8.65
N PRO A 195 -22.03 2.04 -9.80
CA PRO A 195 -22.68 1.46 -10.97
C PRO A 195 -23.13 0.02 -10.68
N ARG A 196 -24.28 -0.34 -11.25
CA ARG A 196 -24.84 -1.69 -11.11
C ARG A 196 -23.86 -2.82 -11.44
N PRO A 197 -23.10 -2.79 -12.56
CA PRO A 197 -22.17 -3.88 -12.90
C PRO A 197 -21.05 -4.07 -11.86
N VAL A 198 -20.67 -3.01 -11.12
CA VAL A 198 -19.69 -3.12 -10.03
C VAL A 198 -20.27 -3.92 -8.87
N MET A 199 -21.49 -3.59 -8.46
CA MET A 199 -22.12 -4.21 -7.29
C MET A 199 -22.57 -5.64 -7.55
N GLU A 200 -22.94 -5.97 -8.78
CA GLU A 200 -23.20 -7.34 -9.21
C GLU A 200 -21.96 -8.24 -9.08
N LYS A 201 -20.75 -7.69 -9.22
CA LYS A 201 -19.48 -8.41 -8.99
C LYS A 201 -19.07 -8.43 -7.51
N VAL A 202 -19.42 -7.41 -6.74
CA VAL A 202 -19.17 -7.35 -5.30
C VAL A 202 -20.00 -8.40 -4.55
N LEU A 203 -21.22 -8.62 -4.95
CA LEU A 203 -22.14 -9.49 -4.23
C LEU A 203 -21.62 -10.93 -4.04
N PRO A 204 -21.15 -11.65 -5.09
CA PRO A 204 -20.54 -12.95 -4.91
C PRO A 204 -19.23 -12.92 -4.08
N GLN A 205 -18.44 -11.83 -4.14
CA GLN A 205 -17.23 -11.69 -3.32
C GLN A 205 -17.59 -11.64 -1.82
N LEU A 206 -18.61 -10.86 -1.46
CA LEU A 206 -19.12 -10.83 -0.08
C LEU A 206 -19.73 -12.18 0.32
N GLY A 207 -20.43 -12.84 -0.61
CA GLY A 207 -20.97 -14.18 -0.39
C GLY A 207 -19.92 -15.24 -0.08
N ALA A 208 -18.76 -15.15 -0.72
CA ALA A 208 -17.64 -16.07 -0.50
C ALA A 208 -17.04 -15.96 0.93
N MET A 209 -17.29 -14.85 1.64
CA MET A 209 -16.86 -14.70 3.04
C MET A 209 -17.80 -15.38 4.04
N LEU A 210 -18.97 -15.86 3.60
CA LEU A 210 -19.99 -16.45 4.46
C LEU A 210 -19.80 -17.97 4.55
N VAL A 211 -18.86 -18.38 5.34
CA VAL A 211 -18.58 -19.79 5.61
C VAL A 211 -19.45 -20.34 6.73
N ALA A 212 -19.68 -21.66 6.73
CA ALA A 212 -20.44 -22.35 7.78
C ALA A 212 -19.61 -22.63 9.04
N LYS A 213 -18.29 -22.80 8.88
CA LYS A 213 -17.34 -23.09 9.95
C LYS A 213 -16.12 -22.17 9.82
N ALA A 214 -15.53 -21.79 10.92
CA ALA A 214 -14.33 -20.95 10.92
C ALA A 214 -13.19 -21.52 10.07
N GLU A 215 -13.02 -22.84 10.09
CA GLU A 215 -11.98 -23.56 9.36
C GLU A 215 -12.06 -23.35 7.85
N ASP A 216 -13.24 -23.07 7.30
CA ASP A 216 -13.43 -22.82 5.87
C ASP A 216 -13.08 -21.37 5.49
N SER A 217 -12.89 -20.50 6.48
CA SER A 217 -12.55 -19.09 6.27
C SER A 217 -11.08 -18.88 5.88
N THR A 218 -10.85 -17.91 4.99
CA THR A 218 -9.50 -17.42 4.70
C THR A 218 -8.85 -16.82 5.96
N PHE A 219 -9.62 -16.21 6.83
CA PHE A 219 -9.14 -15.63 8.09
C PHE A 219 -8.64 -16.68 9.10
N TYR A 220 -9.00 -17.95 8.92
CA TYR A 220 -8.51 -19.05 9.75
C TYR A 220 -7.15 -19.60 9.30
N ALA A 221 -6.70 -19.26 8.10
CA ALA A 221 -5.47 -19.81 7.51
C ALA A 221 -4.24 -19.70 8.45
N PRO A 222 -3.98 -18.60 9.16
CA PRO A 222 -2.80 -18.49 10.04
C PRO A 222 -2.80 -19.48 11.19
N VAL A 223 -3.97 -19.91 11.70
CA VAL A 223 -4.05 -20.85 12.84
C VAL A 223 -4.10 -22.32 12.43
N ARG A 224 -4.07 -22.63 11.13
CA ARG A 224 -3.96 -24.03 10.64
C ARG A 224 -2.58 -24.61 10.93
N THR A 225 -1.54 -23.79 10.87
CA THR A 225 -0.16 -24.19 11.12
C THR A 225 0.58 -23.06 11.83
N PHE A 226 0.97 -23.31 13.07
CA PHE A 226 1.71 -22.34 13.88
C PHE A 226 3.22 -22.53 13.73
N PRO A 227 4.02 -21.45 13.75
CA PRO A 227 5.47 -21.53 13.93
C PRO A 227 5.84 -22.21 15.25
N GLU A 228 7.05 -22.78 15.32
CA GLU A 228 7.57 -23.41 16.56
C GLU A 228 7.64 -22.44 17.73
N ALA A 229 7.87 -21.17 17.48
CA ALA A 229 7.94 -20.11 18.48
C ALA A 229 6.63 -19.90 19.27
N VAL A 230 5.48 -20.37 18.75
CA VAL A 230 4.18 -20.28 19.45
C VAL A 230 3.99 -21.52 20.33
N SER A 231 3.81 -21.32 21.64
CA SER A 231 3.64 -22.39 22.61
C SER A 231 2.35 -23.22 22.36
N LEU A 232 2.33 -24.48 22.78
CA LEU A 232 1.13 -25.32 22.65
C LEU A 232 -0.11 -24.71 23.32
N ALA A 233 0.07 -24.12 24.50
CA ALA A 233 -1.02 -23.43 25.21
C ALA A 233 -1.54 -22.23 24.42
N ASP A 234 -0.64 -21.42 23.80
CA ASP A 234 -1.04 -20.31 22.96
C ASP A 234 -1.73 -20.79 21.68
N ARG A 235 -1.26 -21.86 21.05
CA ARG A 235 -1.92 -22.43 19.87
C ARG A 235 -3.39 -22.76 20.14
N GLU A 236 -3.65 -23.44 21.26
CA GLU A 236 -5.02 -23.80 21.64
C GLU A 236 -5.86 -22.53 21.93
N ARG A 237 -5.33 -21.60 22.71
CA ARG A 237 -5.98 -20.33 23.04
C ARG A 237 -6.30 -19.50 21.79
N LEU A 238 -5.33 -19.33 20.92
CA LEU A 238 -5.45 -18.56 19.68
C LEU A 238 -6.44 -19.21 18.71
N THR A 239 -6.38 -20.54 18.53
CA THR A 239 -7.35 -21.25 17.71
C THR A 239 -8.78 -20.99 18.16
N LYS A 240 -9.06 -21.09 19.47
CA LYS A 240 -10.38 -20.77 20.05
C LYS A 240 -10.76 -19.29 19.85
N ALA A 241 -9.81 -18.36 19.99
CA ALA A 241 -10.06 -16.94 19.80
C ALA A 241 -10.38 -16.61 18.32
N TYR A 242 -9.65 -17.19 17.37
CA TYR A 242 -9.91 -17.02 15.92
C TYR A 242 -11.25 -17.60 15.53
N THR A 243 -11.58 -18.82 15.98
CA THR A 243 -12.91 -19.42 15.72
C THR A 243 -14.01 -18.50 16.20
N ARG A 244 -13.92 -18.00 17.43
CA ARG A 244 -14.93 -17.08 17.99
C ARG A 244 -15.03 -15.78 17.18
N ALA A 245 -13.91 -15.13 16.86
CA ALA A 245 -13.89 -13.88 16.11
C ALA A 245 -14.47 -14.07 14.69
N ILE A 246 -14.13 -15.17 14.03
CA ILE A 246 -14.62 -15.46 12.67
C ILE A 246 -16.12 -15.72 12.70
N GLU A 247 -16.59 -16.66 13.52
CA GLU A 247 -17.99 -17.08 13.55
C GLU A 247 -18.91 -16.07 14.24
N GLY A 248 -18.43 -15.45 15.33
CA GLY A 248 -19.20 -14.52 16.14
C GLY A 248 -19.28 -13.10 15.57
N ASP A 249 -18.22 -12.62 14.90
CA ASP A 249 -18.10 -11.22 14.56
C ASP A 249 -17.92 -10.99 13.06
N VAL A 250 -16.88 -11.58 12.45
CA VAL A 250 -16.48 -11.31 11.05
C VAL A 250 -17.52 -11.82 10.05
N VAL A 251 -17.92 -13.09 10.14
CA VAL A 251 -18.93 -13.68 9.22
C VAL A 251 -20.26 -12.97 9.37
N PRO A 252 -20.78 -12.68 10.58
CA PRO A 252 -21.98 -11.87 10.75
C PRO A 252 -21.88 -10.46 10.15
N ALA A 253 -20.74 -9.77 10.27
CA ALA A 253 -20.56 -8.45 9.68
C ALA A 253 -20.56 -8.49 8.14
N TYR A 254 -19.86 -9.44 7.53
CA TYR A 254 -19.95 -9.66 6.08
C TYR A 254 -21.38 -10.02 5.62
N ARG A 255 -22.12 -10.78 6.43
CA ARG A 255 -23.52 -11.11 6.13
C ARG A 255 -24.38 -9.85 6.15
N ARG A 256 -24.25 -8.98 7.15
CA ARG A 256 -24.97 -7.69 7.19
C ARG A 256 -24.68 -6.84 5.96
N LEU A 257 -23.40 -6.72 5.59
CA LEU A 257 -23.00 -5.95 4.40
C LEU A 257 -23.54 -6.59 3.11
N ARG A 258 -23.43 -7.91 2.95
CA ARG A 258 -23.94 -8.64 1.78
C ARG A 258 -25.45 -8.48 1.64
N ASP A 259 -26.20 -8.65 2.73
CA ASP A 259 -27.67 -8.56 2.72
C ASP A 259 -28.11 -7.13 2.43
N PHE A 260 -27.48 -6.12 3.03
CA PHE A 260 -27.68 -4.71 2.71
C PHE A 260 -27.41 -4.42 1.21
N VAL A 261 -26.29 -4.91 0.69
CA VAL A 261 -25.96 -4.71 -0.73
C VAL A 261 -27.01 -5.35 -1.63
N ARG A 262 -27.46 -6.56 -1.34
CA ARG A 262 -28.46 -7.26 -2.13
C ARG A 262 -29.84 -6.60 -2.09
N ASP A 263 -30.30 -6.25 -0.89
CA ASP A 263 -31.71 -5.91 -0.66
C ASP A 263 -31.98 -4.41 -0.73
N GLU A 264 -31.03 -3.57 -0.28
CA GLU A 264 -31.21 -2.13 -0.23
C GLU A 264 -30.41 -1.38 -1.31
N TYR A 265 -29.12 -1.72 -1.49
CA TYR A 265 -28.22 -0.91 -2.31
C TYR A 265 -28.32 -1.24 -3.82
N LEU A 266 -28.31 -2.51 -4.19
CA LEU A 266 -28.33 -2.94 -5.59
C LEU A 266 -29.56 -2.43 -6.37
N PRO A 267 -30.76 -2.35 -5.80
CA PRO A 267 -31.90 -1.71 -6.46
C PRO A 267 -31.73 -0.21 -6.70
N LYS A 268 -30.84 0.46 -5.97
CA LYS A 268 -30.60 1.91 -6.03
C LYS A 268 -29.31 2.29 -6.78
N THR A 269 -28.59 1.29 -7.30
CA THR A 269 -27.39 1.52 -8.11
C THR A 269 -27.73 2.25 -9.41
N ARG A 270 -26.76 3.02 -9.93
CA ARG A 270 -26.91 3.71 -11.22
C ARG A 270 -26.68 2.75 -12.38
N SER A 271 -27.39 2.97 -13.48
CA SER A 271 -27.23 2.22 -14.74
C SER A 271 -26.02 2.69 -15.56
N THR A 272 -25.62 3.96 -15.39
CA THR A 272 -24.46 4.56 -16.05
C THR A 272 -23.16 4.18 -15.34
N VAL A 273 -22.05 4.07 -16.08
CA VAL A 273 -20.74 3.75 -15.51
C VAL A 273 -19.84 4.97 -15.33
N ALA A 274 -20.12 6.06 -16.04
CA ALA A 274 -19.30 7.28 -16.03
C ALA A 274 -19.35 8.00 -14.67
N TRP A 275 -18.21 8.55 -14.23
CA TRP A 275 -18.14 9.42 -13.04
C TRP A 275 -18.97 10.69 -13.20
N SER A 276 -19.05 11.25 -14.41
CA SER A 276 -19.86 12.43 -14.73
C SER A 276 -21.37 12.27 -14.42
N ALA A 277 -21.84 11.04 -14.23
CA ALA A 277 -23.22 10.78 -13.84
C ALA A 277 -23.48 10.91 -12.33
N LEU A 278 -22.46 11.11 -11.51
CA LEU A 278 -22.59 11.41 -10.08
C LEU A 278 -22.91 12.90 -9.86
N PRO A 279 -23.51 13.28 -8.73
CA PRO A 279 -23.55 14.68 -8.32
C PRO A 279 -22.13 15.28 -8.33
N ASP A 280 -21.96 16.46 -8.91
CA ASP A 280 -20.65 17.09 -9.18
C ASP A 280 -19.66 16.19 -9.93
N GLY A 281 -20.13 15.18 -10.65
CA GLY A 281 -19.32 14.10 -11.22
C GLY A 281 -18.29 14.56 -12.25
N GLU A 282 -18.58 15.60 -13.04
CA GLU A 282 -17.63 16.20 -13.98
C GLU A 282 -16.45 16.84 -13.24
N ALA A 283 -16.73 17.65 -12.22
CA ALA A 283 -15.70 18.28 -11.41
C ALA A 283 -14.90 17.25 -10.61
N TRP A 284 -15.56 16.19 -10.14
CA TRP A 284 -14.92 15.08 -9.45
C TRP A 284 -13.97 14.29 -10.38
N TYR A 285 -14.43 14.02 -11.61
CA TYR A 285 -13.59 13.36 -12.61
C TYR A 285 -12.40 14.23 -13.03
N ALA A 286 -12.61 15.52 -13.25
CA ALA A 286 -11.53 16.47 -13.55
C ALA A 286 -10.47 16.51 -12.42
N HIS A 287 -10.91 16.49 -11.17
CA HIS A 287 -10.01 16.37 -10.02
C HIS A 287 -9.16 15.10 -10.08
N TYR A 288 -9.76 13.94 -10.36
CA TYR A 288 -9.01 12.68 -10.51
C TYR A 288 -8.05 12.70 -11.71
N VAL A 289 -8.45 13.29 -12.85
CA VAL A 289 -7.55 13.45 -14.00
C VAL A 289 -6.30 14.23 -13.57
N GLN A 290 -6.48 15.38 -12.94
CA GLN A 290 -5.36 16.20 -12.47
C GLN A 290 -4.53 15.48 -11.38
N GLU A 291 -5.16 14.75 -10.46
CA GLU A 291 -4.49 13.98 -9.43
C GLU A 291 -3.58 12.87 -10.00
N HIS A 292 -4.04 12.19 -11.06
CA HIS A 292 -3.31 11.05 -11.62
C HIS A 292 -2.29 11.45 -12.69
N THR A 293 -2.52 12.55 -13.40
CA THR A 293 -1.64 13.00 -14.49
C THR A 293 -0.65 14.08 -14.05
N THR A 294 -0.95 14.78 -12.95
CA THR A 294 -0.21 15.97 -12.48
C THR A 294 -0.15 17.09 -13.52
N THR A 295 -1.07 17.10 -14.49
CA THR A 295 -1.18 18.11 -15.55
C THR A 295 -2.52 18.83 -15.51
N ASP A 296 -2.60 19.99 -16.18
CA ASP A 296 -3.86 20.75 -16.33
C ASP A 296 -4.65 20.33 -17.57
N MET A 297 -4.23 19.24 -18.26
CA MET A 297 -4.95 18.72 -19.42
C MET A 297 -6.35 18.25 -19.04
N THR A 298 -7.32 18.60 -19.90
CA THR A 298 -8.67 18.07 -19.81
C THR A 298 -8.74 16.60 -20.25
N ALA A 299 -9.78 15.90 -19.82
CA ALA A 299 -10.02 14.52 -20.26
C ALA A 299 -10.11 14.40 -21.81
N ALA A 300 -10.68 15.41 -22.48
CA ALA A 300 -10.77 15.44 -23.94
C ALA A 300 -9.39 15.58 -24.60
N GLU A 301 -8.55 16.47 -24.10
CA GLU A 301 -7.17 16.63 -24.60
C GLU A 301 -6.34 15.38 -24.41
N ILE A 302 -6.44 14.73 -23.24
CA ILE A 302 -5.76 13.45 -22.96
C ILE A 302 -6.25 12.36 -23.92
N HIS A 303 -7.56 12.31 -24.21
CA HIS A 303 -8.12 11.35 -25.16
C HIS A 303 -7.58 11.58 -26.57
N GLN A 304 -7.53 12.83 -27.05
CA GLN A 304 -6.97 13.16 -28.34
C GLN A 304 -5.48 12.88 -28.42
N LEU A 305 -4.72 13.18 -27.37
CA LEU A 305 -3.32 12.80 -27.27
C LEU A 305 -3.16 11.27 -27.37
N GLY A 306 -3.99 10.50 -26.65
CA GLY A 306 -3.99 9.04 -26.74
C GLY A 306 -4.24 8.51 -28.15
N LEU A 307 -5.21 9.06 -28.87
CA LEU A 307 -5.49 8.68 -30.25
C LEU A 307 -4.31 8.99 -31.18
N SER A 308 -3.69 10.17 -31.04
CA SER A 308 -2.52 10.56 -31.83
C SER A 308 -1.31 9.67 -31.56
N GLU A 309 -1.05 9.33 -30.29
CA GLU A 309 0.04 8.45 -29.90
C GLU A 309 -0.17 7.00 -30.39
N VAL A 310 -1.39 6.48 -30.35
CA VAL A 310 -1.70 5.17 -30.93
C VAL A 310 -1.40 5.17 -32.43
N ALA A 311 -1.82 6.19 -33.17
CA ALA A 311 -1.54 6.30 -34.61
C ALA A 311 -0.03 6.41 -34.87
N ARG A 312 0.70 7.21 -34.09
CA ARG A 312 2.16 7.35 -34.18
C ARG A 312 2.87 6.01 -33.94
N ILE A 313 2.51 5.31 -32.86
CA ILE A 313 3.11 4.02 -32.49
C ILE A 313 2.83 2.96 -33.56
N LEU A 314 1.60 2.85 -34.05
CA LEU A 314 1.27 1.91 -35.14
C LEU A 314 2.07 2.21 -36.40
N GLY A 315 2.26 3.49 -36.75
CA GLY A 315 3.12 3.88 -37.87
C GLY A 315 4.59 3.53 -37.67
N GLU A 316 5.11 3.62 -36.43
CA GLU A 316 6.48 3.19 -36.13
C GLU A 316 6.62 1.65 -36.16
N MET A 317 5.64 0.92 -35.65
CA MET A 317 5.61 -0.53 -35.71
C MET A 317 5.59 -1.02 -37.20
N ASP A 318 4.83 -0.34 -38.07
CA ASP A 318 4.80 -0.67 -39.48
C ASP A 318 6.15 -0.38 -40.17
N ARG A 319 6.81 0.72 -39.81
CA ARG A 319 8.19 1.00 -40.26
C ARG A 319 9.16 -0.10 -39.85
N VAL A 320 9.10 -0.58 -38.62
CA VAL A 320 9.93 -1.70 -38.16
C VAL A 320 9.61 -2.97 -38.92
N ARG A 321 8.35 -3.29 -39.18
CA ARG A 321 7.92 -4.42 -40.00
C ARG A 321 8.57 -4.38 -41.39
N GLN A 322 8.55 -3.21 -42.05
CA GLN A 322 9.17 -3.00 -43.35
C GLN A 322 10.69 -3.15 -43.30
N GLN A 323 11.35 -2.58 -42.28
CA GLN A 323 12.81 -2.66 -42.11
C GLN A 323 13.31 -4.10 -41.96
N VAL A 324 12.52 -4.98 -41.32
CA VAL A 324 12.88 -6.41 -41.17
C VAL A 324 12.45 -7.26 -42.37
N GLY A 325 11.87 -6.65 -43.41
CA GLY A 325 11.47 -7.34 -44.64
C GLY A 325 10.26 -8.28 -44.47
N PHE A 326 9.34 -7.97 -43.58
CA PHE A 326 8.12 -8.78 -43.42
C PHE A 326 7.00 -8.24 -44.34
N ASP A 327 6.58 -9.04 -45.34
CA ASP A 327 5.61 -8.62 -46.35
C ASP A 327 4.13 -8.71 -45.94
N GLY A 328 3.82 -9.26 -44.78
CA GLY A 328 2.47 -9.37 -44.28
C GLY A 328 1.94 -8.08 -43.64
N ALA A 329 0.64 -8.02 -43.32
CA ALA A 329 0.04 -6.95 -42.57
C ALA A 329 0.64 -6.88 -41.13
N LEU A 330 0.48 -5.74 -40.44
CA LEU A 330 1.01 -5.53 -39.10
C LEU A 330 0.50 -6.56 -38.08
N GLU A 331 -0.77 -6.98 -38.18
CA GLU A 331 -1.36 -8.03 -37.33
C GLU A 331 -0.65 -9.39 -37.54
N ALA A 332 -0.39 -9.76 -38.80
CA ALA A 332 0.36 -10.97 -39.10
C ALA A 332 1.82 -10.89 -38.62
N PHE A 333 2.39 -9.69 -38.60
CA PHE A 333 3.72 -9.47 -38.04
C PHE A 333 3.75 -9.70 -36.53
N PHE A 334 2.75 -9.25 -35.76
CA PHE A 334 2.64 -9.55 -34.35
C PHE A 334 2.54 -11.04 -34.07
N THR A 335 1.67 -11.74 -34.79
CA THR A 335 1.56 -13.21 -34.68
C THR A 335 2.89 -13.91 -34.97
N HIS A 336 3.61 -13.44 -35.99
CA HIS A 336 4.96 -13.94 -36.33
C HIS A 336 5.95 -13.75 -35.18
N LEU A 337 5.94 -12.57 -34.52
CA LEU A 337 6.81 -12.26 -33.40
C LEU A 337 6.48 -13.14 -32.16
N GLU A 338 5.22 -13.36 -31.85
CA GLU A 338 4.77 -14.22 -30.74
C GLU A 338 5.26 -15.66 -30.93
N VAL A 339 5.07 -16.22 -32.12
CA VAL A 339 5.55 -17.57 -32.44
C VAL A 339 7.07 -17.67 -32.36
N ARG A 340 7.77 -16.61 -32.74
CA ARG A 340 9.24 -16.56 -32.70
C ARG A 340 9.75 -16.39 -31.27
N ALA A 341 9.11 -15.54 -30.47
CA ALA A 341 9.40 -15.36 -29.03
C ALA A 341 9.20 -16.66 -28.24
N ALA A 342 8.15 -17.42 -28.55
CA ALA A 342 7.90 -18.73 -27.92
C ALA A 342 8.96 -19.79 -28.24
N ARG A 343 9.74 -19.61 -29.35
CA ARG A 343 10.83 -20.52 -29.76
C ARG A 343 12.20 -20.12 -29.20
N VAL A 344 12.35 -18.91 -28.68
CA VAL A 344 13.58 -18.45 -28.04
C VAL A 344 13.54 -18.88 -26.58
N PRO A 345 14.43 -19.78 -26.13
CA PRO A 345 14.49 -20.12 -24.70
C PRO A 345 14.73 -18.84 -23.88
N PRO A 346 14.10 -18.69 -22.71
CA PRO A 346 14.34 -17.54 -21.85
C PRO A 346 15.85 -17.39 -21.64
N PRO A 347 16.40 -16.16 -21.70
CA PRO A 347 17.82 -15.96 -21.44
C PRO A 347 18.14 -16.59 -20.10
N ALA A 348 19.12 -17.51 -20.09
CA ALA A 348 19.56 -18.15 -18.86
C ALA A 348 19.75 -17.07 -17.80
N ALA A 349 19.07 -17.20 -16.67
CA ALA A 349 19.11 -16.24 -15.58
C ALA A 349 20.59 -15.92 -15.33
N ARG A 350 21.05 -14.75 -15.75
CA ARG A 350 22.40 -14.28 -15.44
C ARG A 350 22.46 -14.25 -13.94
N GLY A 351 23.12 -15.27 -13.35
CA GLY A 351 23.28 -15.36 -11.93
C GLY A 351 23.71 -14.01 -11.40
N ARG A 352 22.92 -13.45 -10.50
CA ARG A 352 23.33 -12.30 -9.71
C ARG A 352 24.61 -12.74 -8.99
N ARG A 353 25.76 -12.49 -9.60
CA ARG A 353 27.02 -12.50 -8.86
C ARG A 353 26.89 -11.41 -7.80
N SER A 354 26.51 -11.85 -6.61
CA SER A 354 26.64 -11.04 -5.40
C SER A 354 28.11 -10.64 -5.33
N ARG A 355 28.41 -9.38 -5.68
CA ARG A 355 29.69 -8.77 -5.34
C ARG A 355 29.71 -8.65 -3.80
N ARG A 356 30.13 -9.73 -3.13
CA ARG A 356 30.67 -9.63 -1.79
C ARG A 356 31.88 -8.71 -1.88
N ARG A 357 31.70 -7.43 -1.61
CA ARG A 357 32.79 -6.53 -1.25
C ARG A 357 33.35 -7.02 0.06
N GLY A 358 34.45 -7.79 -0.01
CA GLY A 358 35.30 -8.06 1.11
C GLY A 358 35.85 -6.74 1.66
N ARG A 359 35.37 -6.32 2.82
CA ARG A 359 36.11 -5.39 3.67
C ARG A 359 37.09 -6.23 4.48
N GLY A 360 38.32 -6.29 3.98
CA GLY A 360 39.46 -6.68 4.79
C GLY A 360 39.69 -5.66 5.89
N ARG A 361 39.70 -6.11 7.13
CA ARG A 361 40.43 -5.44 8.20
C ARG A 361 41.32 -6.50 8.87
N ALA A 362 42.60 -6.33 8.61
CA ALA A 362 43.67 -7.01 9.34
C ALA A 362 43.65 -6.51 10.79
N HIS A 363 43.69 -7.44 11.75
CA HIS A 363 44.40 -7.24 13.01
C HIS A 363 45.07 -8.57 13.37
N ALA A 364 46.36 -8.43 13.53
CA ALA A 364 47.29 -9.47 14.00
C ALA A 364 47.05 -9.79 15.47
N GLY A 365 47.33 -11.05 15.86
CA GLY A 365 47.48 -11.41 17.27
C GLY A 365 47.45 -12.92 17.47
N ALA A 366 48.61 -13.52 17.32
CA ALA A 366 49.24 -14.58 18.11
C ALA A 366 48.40 -15.75 18.69
N GLY A 367 48.75 -16.95 18.28
CA GLY A 367 49.13 -17.96 19.27
C GLY A 367 48.24 -19.21 19.36
N VAL A 368 48.90 -20.33 19.03
CA VAL A 368 48.74 -21.70 19.57
C VAL A 368 47.92 -22.68 18.74
N ARG A 369 48.64 -23.48 17.99
CA ARG A 369 48.32 -24.89 17.66
C ARG A 369 48.65 -25.76 18.89
N PRO A 370 48.21 -27.07 19.04
CA PRO A 370 48.37 -28.13 18.05
C PRO A 370 47.33 -29.29 18.04
N ALA A 371 47.59 -30.20 17.07
CA ALA A 371 47.46 -31.64 17.01
C ALA A 371 46.11 -32.29 16.65
N ALA A 372 45.98 -32.76 15.49
CA ALA A 372 46.14 -34.09 14.86
C ALA A 372 45.43 -35.28 15.54
N ARG A 373 44.56 -35.96 14.75
CA ARG A 373 44.51 -37.41 14.44
C ARG A 373 43.27 -37.68 13.58
N GLN A 374 43.41 -38.08 12.34
CA GLN A 374 43.46 -39.42 11.74
C GLN A 374 42.49 -40.42 12.40
N THR A 375 41.58 -41.00 11.67
CA THR A 375 41.60 -42.23 10.87
C THR A 375 40.18 -42.54 10.35
N ARG A 376 40.10 -42.78 9.04
CA ARG A 376 39.90 -44.03 8.33
C ARG A 376 38.50 -44.66 8.31
N ALA A 377 37.95 -44.61 7.13
CA ALA A 377 37.61 -45.75 6.27
C ALA A 377 36.34 -46.54 6.58
N GLY A 378 35.51 -46.72 5.59
CA GLY A 378 35.06 -48.03 5.20
C GLY A 378 33.66 -48.13 4.59
N ARG A 379 33.63 -48.16 3.26
CA ARG A 379 32.92 -49.12 2.40
C ARG A 379 31.40 -49.31 2.42
N ARG A 380 30.86 -49.00 1.20
CA ARG A 380 30.07 -49.87 0.31
C ARG A 380 28.65 -50.28 0.69
N ALA A 381 27.90 -49.91 -0.27
CA ALA A 381 26.59 -50.33 -0.79
C ALA A 381 26.37 -51.88 -0.78
N PRO A 382 25.16 -52.39 -1.11
CA PRO A 382 24.51 -52.11 -2.40
C PRO A 382 23.29 -51.17 -2.31
#